data_f0d9ff17859731890eeef3729dea53fe
#
_entry.id   f0d9ff17859731890eeef3729dea53fe
#
_cell.length_a   1.000
_cell.length_b   1.000
_cell.length_c   1.000
_cell.angle_alpha   90.00
_cell.angle_beta   90.00
_cell.angle_gamma   90.00
#
_symmetry.space_group_name_H-M   'P 1'
#
loop_
_entity.id
_entity.type
_entity.pdbx_description
1 polymer ?
#
loop_
_entity_poly.entity_id
_entity_poly.type
_entity_poly.pdbx_seq_one_letter_code
_entity_poly.pdbx_strand_id
1 'polypeptide(L)'
;VKRPPQNSQRGLDWLNFFVANLQAAFGSFIAVYLTGAHWTQGQIGLALSIGSITAMVSQVPAGIMVDRLRDKHRVAFLSILAVIFSCLLLAVFPQQLPVAVAEVLHGLASCTLNPAISAITLSVVATQVMRSSGTGAGLLGERFGRNASFAAVGNAIAAGLMGAVGYWVSAQATFFLGAAMAVPGLLALLMIERSEPPASVNTAAVAEGDRALRTKGRMWDLLRDRRLFAFAVCVAFFHLSNAGMLPLAAGQVTRQAGNVAEIVIAACILLPQLVGAALSPHIGRLAETVGRRPVMLVTFAALPLRGALLATTSNPYLIVAIQMLDGLSSASFGVMMPLVAADLTRASGRFNLCMGILGLAMGAGASFSTTLAGTVADRSMTLAFLILAGAGLVCVILVWLLMGDTSRPDGAWRTLFRRAARPRRSFNDPARREPAGSVPAGTSD
;
A
#
# COMPACT_ATOMS: atom_id res chain seq x y z
N VAL A 1 2.81 14.75 31.31
CA VAL A 1 2.60 14.48 29.87
C VAL A 1 1.92 13.14 29.76
N LYS A 2 0.59 13.09 29.52
CA LYS A 2 -0.12 11.83 29.27
C LYS A 2 0.39 11.28 27.95
N ARG A 3 1.05 10.12 27.97
CA ARG A 3 1.39 9.37 26.75
C ARG A 3 0.12 9.18 25.92
N PRO A 4 0.20 9.22 24.56
CA PRO A 4 -0.96 8.89 23.73
C PRO A 4 -1.51 7.55 24.19
N PRO A 5 -2.83 7.34 24.17
CA PRO A 5 -3.38 6.08 24.62
C PRO A 5 -2.76 4.98 23.77
N GLN A 6 -1.94 4.15 24.39
CA GLN A 6 -1.30 2.96 23.76
C GLN A 6 -2.36 2.11 23.03
N ASN A 7 -3.61 2.23 23.47
CA ASN A 7 -4.76 1.56 22.89
C ASN A 7 -5.05 1.98 21.44
N SER A 8 -4.96 3.28 21.08
CA SER A 8 -5.22 3.70 19.70
C SER A 8 -4.16 3.21 18.72
N GLN A 9 -2.89 3.14 19.14
CA GLN A 9 -1.84 2.58 18.28
C GLN A 9 -2.00 1.08 18.09
N ARG A 10 -2.28 0.34 19.18
CA ARG A 10 -2.59 -1.10 19.12
C ARG A 10 -3.86 -1.37 18.32
N GLY A 11 -4.88 -0.52 18.49
CA GLY A 11 -6.11 -0.59 17.70
C GLY A 11 -5.83 -0.47 16.19
N LEU A 12 -4.96 0.48 15.77
CA LEU A 12 -4.55 0.59 14.37
C LEU A 12 -3.76 -0.63 13.88
N ASP A 13 -2.87 -1.20 14.70
CA ASP A 13 -2.12 -2.40 14.36
C ASP A 13 -3.07 -3.55 14.04
N TRP A 14 -3.96 -3.88 14.96
CA TRP A 14 -4.92 -4.95 14.82
C TRP A 14 -5.97 -4.68 13.74
N LEU A 15 -6.41 -3.42 13.57
CA LEU A 15 -7.32 -3.04 12.50
C LEU A 15 -6.72 -3.34 11.13
N ASN A 16 -5.47 -2.93 10.87
CA ASN A 16 -4.79 -3.22 9.61
C ASN A 16 -4.58 -4.72 9.39
N PHE A 17 -4.26 -5.47 10.44
CA PHE A 17 -4.13 -6.91 10.40
C PHE A 17 -5.45 -7.59 9.97
N PHE A 18 -6.56 -7.29 10.67
CA PHE A 18 -7.85 -7.96 10.41
C PHE A 18 -8.51 -7.48 9.12
N VAL A 19 -8.32 -6.23 8.73
CA VAL A 19 -8.83 -5.73 7.43
C VAL A 19 -8.12 -6.40 6.25
N ALA A 20 -6.82 -6.64 6.36
CA ALA A 20 -6.10 -7.41 5.36
C ALA A 20 -6.62 -8.85 5.25
N ASN A 21 -6.87 -9.52 6.39
CA ASN A 21 -7.51 -10.83 6.42
C ASN A 21 -8.88 -10.84 5.73
N LEU A 22 -9.69 -9.83 6.01
CA LEU A 22 -11.02 -9.70 5.47
C LEU A 22 -11.03 -9.56 3.93
N GLN A 23 -10.12 -8.79 3.39
CA GLN A 23 -9.99 -8.60 1.94
C GLN A 23 -9.46 -9.84 1.21
N ALA A 24 -8.68 -10.69 1.88
CA ALA A 24 -8.16 -11.91 1.30
C ALA A 24 -9.25 -12.96 0.96
N ALA A 25 -10.41 -12.92 1.63
CA ALA A 25 -11.54 -13.81 1.34
C ALA A 25 -12.10 -13.61 -0.09
N PHE A 26 -12.00 -12.39 -0.62
CA PHE A 26 -12.46 -12.04 -1.95
C PHE A 26 -11.29 -12.14 -2.95
N GLY A 27 -11.44 -12.90 -3.99
CA GLY A 27 -10.41 -13.13 -4.98
C GLY A 27 -10.37 -14.59 -5.40
N SER A 28 -9.23 -15.26 -5.22
CA SER A 28 -9.05 -16.65 -5.68
C SER A 28 -10.04 -17.64 -5.04
N PHE A 29 -10.44 -17.41 -3.78
CA PHE A 29 -11.36 -18.31 -3.05
C PHE A 29 -12.80 -18.27 -3.61
N ILE A 30 -13.28 -17.14 -4.12
CA ILE A 30 -14.58 -17.05 -4.78
C ILE A 30 -14.62 -17.94 -6.02
N ALA A 31 -13.58 -17.91 -6.86
CA ALA A 31 -13.52 -18.72 -8.07
C ALA A 31 -13.61 -20.22 -7.74
N VAL A 32 -12.86 -20.68 -6.73
CA VAL A 32 -12.90 -22.09 -6.27
C VAL A 32 -14.29 -22.45 -5.76
N TYR A 33 -14.88 -21.60 -4.94
CA TYR A 33 -16.21 -21.83 -4.37
C TYR A 33 -17.32 -21.92 -5.44
N LEU A 34 -17.35 -20.96 -6.38
CA LEU A 34 -18.36 -20.95 -7.44
C LEU A 34 -18.15 -22.10 -8.45
N THR A 35 -16.90 -22.52 -8.67
CA THR A 35 -16.63 -23.75 -9.44
C THR A 35 -17.22 -24.98 -8.76
N GLY A 36 -17.08 -25.10 -7.43
CA GLY A 36 -17.71 -26.14 -6.63
C GLY A 36 -19.26 -26.07 -6.63
N ALA A 37 -19.82 -24.87 -6.80
CA ALA A 37 -21.26 -24.63 -6.97
C ALA A 37 -21.75 -24.81 -8.42
N HIS A 38 -20.94 -25.44 -9.29
CA HIS A 38 -21.26 -25.75 -10.69
C HIS A 38 -21.47 -24.53 -11.62
N TRP A 39 -20.86 -23.39 -11.29
CA TRP A 39 -20.87 -22.24 -12.16
C TRP A 39 -19.92 -22.45 -13.36
N THR A 40 -20.31 -21.95 -14.52
CA THR A 40 -19.41 -21.93 -15.69
C THR A 40 -18.31 -20.89 -15.50
N GLN A 41 -17.14 -21.10 -16.14
CA GLN A 41 -16.04 -20.15 -16.07
C GLN A 41 -16.43 -18.73 -16.54
N GLY A 42 -17.32 -18.64 -17.52
CA GLY A 42 -17.87 -17.36 -17.98
C GLY A 42 -18.71 -16.64 -16.91
N GLN A 43 -19.53 -17.36 -16.16
CA GLN A 43 -20.34 -16.81 -15.06
C GLN A 43 -19.44 -16.34 -13.90
N ILE A 44 -18.40 -17.12 -13.56
CA ILE A 44 -17.40 -16.75 -12.55
C ILE A 44 -16.65 -15.49 -12.97
N GLY A 45 -16.19 -15.45 -14.22
CA GLY A 45 -15.51 -14.28 -14.77
C GLY A 45 -16.39 -13.03 -14.76
N LEU A 46 -17.69 -13.16 -15.08
CA LEU A 46 -18.64 -12.05 -15.01
C LEU A 46 -18.82 -11.55 -13.57
N ALA A 47 -18.97 -12.44 -12.60
CA ALA A 47 -19.12 -12.09 -11.20
C ALA A 47 -17.90 -11.30 -10.67
N LEU A 48 -16.70 -11.81 -10.90
CA LEU A 48 -15.46 -11.13 -10.52
C LEU A 48 -15.27 -9.79 -11.23
N SER A 49 -15.75 -9.70 -12.49
CA SER A 49 -15.71 -8.44 -13.25
C SER A 49 -16.64 -7.39 -12.65
N ILE A 50 -17.81 -7.77 -12.14
CA ILE A 50 -18.75 -6.86 -11.45
C ILE A 50 -18.06 -6.22 -10.25
N GLY A 51 -17.41 -7.02 -9.40
CA GLY A 51 -16.66 -6.52 -8.24
C GLY A 51 -15.54 -5.57 -8.64
N SER A 52 -14.74 -5.96 -9.61
CA SER A 52 -13.59 -5.19 -10.10
C SER A 52 -14.01 -3.86 -10.74
N ILE A 53 -15.04 -3.87 -11.58
CA ILE A 53 -15.60 -2.66 -12.23
C ILE A 53 -16.21 -1.74 -11.17
N THR A 54 -16.98 -2.30 -10.22
CA THR A 54 -17.56 -1.53 -9.11
C THR A 54 -16.46 -0.86 -8.29
N ALA A 55 -15.42 -1.60 -7.93
CA ALA A 55 -14.28 -1.04 -7.21
C ALA A 55 -13.62 0.10 -8.02
N MET A 56 -13.32 -0.13 -9.30
CA MET A 56 -12.65 0.86 -10.15
C MET A 56 -13.48 2.15 -10.30
N VAL A 57 -14.75 2.04 -10.62
CA VAL A 57 -15.67 3.20 -10.83
C VAL A 57 -15.89 3.96 -9.52
N SER A 58 -15.93 3.25 -8.40
CA SER A 58 -16.24 3.82 -7.08
C SER A 58 -15.03 4.47 -6.39
N GLN A 59 -13.78 4.30 -6.86
CA GLN A 59 -12.57 4.81 -6.20
C GLN A 59 -12.64 6.33 -5.96
N VAL A 60 -12.91 7.11 -6.99
CA VAL A 60 -12.97 8.58 -6.89
C VAL A 60 -14.21 9.05 -6.12
N PRO A 61 -15.44 8.60 -6.44
CA PRO A 61 -16.62 8.93 -5.65
C PRO A 61 -16.49 8.59 -4.15
N ALA A 62 -15.94 7.40 -3.83
CA ALA A 62 -15.70 6.98 -2.46
C ALA A 62 -14.73 7.92 -1.73
N GLY A 63 -13.61 8.30 -2.37
CA GLY A 63 -12.67 9.26 -1.81
C GLY A 63 -13.30 10.62 -1.50
N ILE A 64 -14.14 11.14 -2.42
CA ILE A 64 -14.89 12.39 -2.21
C ILE A 64 -15.87 12.24 -1.04
N MET A 65 -16.58 11.11 -0.98
CA MET A 65 -17.54 10.83 0.09
C MET A 65 -16.84 10.75 1.45
N VAL A 66 -15.73 10.02 1.53
CA VAL A 66 -14.94 9.90 2.77
C VAL A 66 -14.39 11.24 3.21
N ASP A 67 -13.94 12.12 2.30
CA ASP A 67 -13.46 13.46 2.64
C ASP A 67 -14.57 14.34 3.23
N ARG A 68 -15.81 14.23 2.72
CA ARG A 68 -16.96 15.00 3.20
C ARG A 68 -17.50 14.54 4.55
N LEU A 69 -17.39 13.26 4.86
CA LEU A 69 -17.90 12.71 6.11
C LEU A 69 -16.97 13.07 7.28
N ARG A 70 -17.52 13.63 8.35
CA ARG A 70 -16.75 14.02 9.54
C ARG A 70 -16.23 12.80 10.31
N ASP A 71 -17.06 11.79 10.48
CA ASP A 71 -16.75 10.60 11.29
C ASP A 71 -16.17 9.48 10.42
N LYS A 72 -14.85 9.45 10.28
CA LYS A 72 -14.11 8.40 9.53
C LYS A 72 -14.25 7.02 10.19
N HIS A 73 -14.48 6.97 11.51
CA HIS A 73 -14.71 5.70 12.22
C HIS A 73 -16.04 5.08 11.80
N ARG A 74 -17.10 5.88 11.62
CA ARG A 74 -18.38 5.37 11.10
C ARG A 74 -18.23 4.83 9.68
N VAL A 75 -17.45 5.50 8.82
CA VAL A 75 -17.19 5.01 7.47
C VAL A 75 -16.50 3.65 7.52
N ALA A 76 -15.41 3.53 8.29
CA ALA A 76 -14.68 2.27 8.43
C ALA A 76 -15.58 1.16 9.03
N PHE A 77 -16.38 1.48 10.04
CA PHE A 77 -17.33 0.56 10.67
C PHE A 77 -18.37 0.02 9.68
N LEU A 78 -19.02 0.92 8.93
CA LEU A 78 -20.03 0.52 7.94
C LEU A 78 -19.40 -0.26 6.78
N SER A 79 -18.19 0.09 6.36
CA SER A 79 -17.48 -0.66 5.33
C SER A 79 -17.14 -2.08 5.79
N ILE A 80 -16.67 -2.27 7.03
CA ILE A 80 -16.42 -3.60 7.59
C ILE A 80 -17.73 -4.40 7.67
N LEU A 81 -18.82 -3.80 8.14
CA LEU A 81 -20.13 -4.46 8.17
C LEU A 81 -20.60 -4.86 6.76
N ALA A 82 -20.40 -4.01 5.75
CA ALA A 82 -20.75 -4.33 4.37
C ALA A 82 -19.96 -5.54 3.86
N VAL A 83 -18.65 -5.66 4.21
CA VAL A 83 -17.85 -6.84 3.83
C VAL A 83 -18.28 -8.09 4.60
N ILE A 84 -18.61 -7.98 5.90
CA ILE A 84 -19.18 -9.10 6.67
C ILE A 84 -20.46 -9.60 5.98
N PHE A 85 -21.37 -8.70 5.67
CA PHE A 85 -22.62 -9.04 5.00
C PHE A 85 -22.38 -9.67 3.63
N SER A 86 -21.43 -9.14 2.87
CA SER A 86 -21.00 -9.69 1.58
C SER A 86 -20.46 -11.13 1.71
N CYS A 87 -19.60 -11.39 2.70
CA CYS A 87 -19.11 -12.74 3.00
C CYS A 87 -20.25 -13.71 3.36
N LEU A 88 -21.18 -13.29 4.24
CA LEU A 88 -22.30 -14.12 4.64
C LEU A 88 -23.28 -14.38 3.48
N LEU A 89 -23.51 -13.37 2.64
CA LEU A 89 -24.35 -13.50 1.45
C LEU A 89 -23.77 -14.54 0.47
N LEU A 90 -22.46 -14.48 0.23
CA LEU A 90 -21.75 -15.49 -0.58
C LEU A 90 -21.81 -16.88 0.07
N ALA A 91 -21.59 -16.97 1.38
CA ALA A 91 -21.59 -18.25 2.08
C ALA A 91 -22.94 -18.96 2.01
N VAL A 92 -24.06 -18.21 2.11
CA VAL A 92 -25.41 -18.79 2.23
C VAL A 92 -26.10 -18.96 0.90
N PHE A 93 -25.86 -18.03 -0.06
CA PHE A 93 -26.61 -17.96 -1.31
C PHE A 93 -25.68 -17.94 -2.54
N PRO A 94 -25.26 -19.10 -3.07
CA PRO A 94 -24.39 -19.18 -4.25
C PRO A 94 -25.12 -18.97 -5.59
N GLN A 95 -26.22 -18.19 -5.61
CA GLN A 95 -26.95 -17.85 -6.81
C GLN A 95 -26.42 -16.56 -7.45
N GLN A 96 -26.71 -16.35 -8.74
CA GLN A 96 -26.15 -15.25 -9.53
C GLN A 96 -26.44 -13.86 -8.93
N LEU A 97 -27.69 -13.58 -8.53
CA LEU A 97 -28.06 -12.27 -7.99
C LEU A 97 -27.42 -11.99 -6.62
N PRO A 98 -27.48 -12.87 -5.59
CA PRO A 98 -26.77 -12.68 -4.34
C PRO A 98 -25.27 -12.52 -4.50
N VAL A 99 -24.62 -13.30 -5.37
CA VAL A 99 -23.18 -13.19 -5.66
C VAL A 99 -22.87 -11.83 -6.29
N ALA A 100 -23.65 -11.36 -7.27
CA ALA A 100 -23.46 -10.04 -7.87
C ALA A 100 -23.62 -8.91 -6.84
N VAL A 101 -24.62 -9.00 -5.95
CA VAL A 101 -24.83 -8.04 -4.86
C VAL A 101 -23.65 -8.06 -3.89
N ALA A 102 -23.15 -9.24 -3.53
CA ALA A 102 -21.99 -9.39 -2.65
C ALA A 102 -20.73 -8.74 -3.26
N GLU A 103 -20.49 -8.94 -4.55
CA GLU A 103 -19.36 -8.34 -5.27
C GLU A 103 -19.46 -6.81 -5.33
N VAL A 104 -20.65 -6.27 -5.59
CA VAL A 104 -20.89 -4.82 -5.57
C VAL A 104 -20.64 -4.24 -4.17
N LEU A 105 -21.18 -4.86 -3.13
CA LEU A 105 -21.00 -4.42 -1.75
C LEU A 105 -19.52 -4.47 -1.33
N HIS A 106 -18.82 -5.56 -1.66
CA HIS A 106 -17.39 -5.69 -1.40
C HIS A 106 -16.57 -4.62 -2.14
N GLY A 107 -16.85 -4.41 -3.43
CA GLY A 107 -16.18 -3.39 -4.24
C GLY A 107 -16.34 -1.99 -3.65
N LEU A 108 -17.57 -1.60 -3.27
CA LEU A 108 -17.86 -0.31 -2.62
C LEU A 108 -17.17 -0.19 -1.26
N ALA A 109 -17.24 -1.24 -0.43
CA ALA A 109 -16.64 -1.25 0.89
C ALA A 109 -15.11 -1.12 0.83
N SER A 110 -14.46 -1.83 -0.09
CA SER A 110 -12.99 -1.78 -0.27
C SER A 110 -12.51 -0.39 -0.67
N CYS A 111 -13.26 0.32 -1.52
CA CYS A 111 -12.94 1.68 -1.93
C CYS A 111 -13.04 2.72 -0.82
N THR A 112 -13.87 2.48 0.20
CA THR A 112 -14.06 3.41 1.33
C THR A 112 -13.20 3.05 2.54
N LEU A 113 -12.93 1.77 2.76
CA LEU A 113 -12.28 1.25 3.96
C LEU A 113 -10.81 1.69 4.05
N ASN A 114 -10.03 1.46 3.01
CA ASN A 114 -8.59 1.79 3.00
C ASN A 114 -8.33 3.31 3.12
N PRO A 115 -9.03 4.21 2.38
CA PRO A 115 -8.94 5.64 2.62
C PRO A 115 -9.36 6.03 4.04
N ALA A 116 -10.45 5.47 4.58
CA ALA A 116 -10.90 5.79 5.94
C ALA A 116 -9.87 5.40 7.01
N ILE A 117 -9.27 4.19 6.92
CA ILE A 117 -8.20 3.75 7.84
C ILE A 117 -6.97 4.67 7.73
N SER A 118 -6.60 5.06 6.51
CA SER A 118 -5.48 5.97 6.29
C SER A 118 -5.76 7.36 6.90
N ALA A 119 -7.00 7.87 6.76
CA ALA A 119 -7.42 9.12 7.39
C ALA A 119 -7.45 9.03 8.93
N ILE A 120 -7.90 7.90 9.50
CA ILE A 120 -7.82 7.64 10.95
C ILE A 120 -6.35 7.62 11.39
N THR A 121 -5.47 6.97 10.64
CA THR A 121 -4.03 6.95 10.92
C THR A 121 -3.44 8.35 10.97
N LEU A 122 -3.77 9.22 10.00
CA LEU A 122 -3.35 10.62 9.99
C LEU A 122 -3.82 11.35 11.24
N SER A 123 -5.08 11.16 11.67
CA SER A 123 -5.63 11.83 12.85
C SER A 123 -4.97 11.36 14.15
N VAL A 124 -4.68 10.07 14.28
CA VAL A 124 -3.96 9.51 15.45
C VAL A 124 -2.55 10.06 15.54
N VAL A 125 -1.81 10.12 14.42
CA VAL A 125 -0.45 10.69 14.40
C VAL A 125 -0.48 12.19 14.71
N ALA A 126 -1.40 12.94 14.11
CA ALA A 126 -1.55 14.38 14.40
C ALA A 126 -1.82 14.64 15.90
N THR A 127 -2.70 13.86 16.53
CA THR A 127 -2.96 13.94 17.97
C THR A 127 -1.73 13.61 18.81
N GLN A 128 -0.93 12.62 18.37
CA GLN A 128 0.32 12.26 19.05
C GLN A 128 1.35 13.40 18.99
N VAL A 129 1.54 14.01 17.83
CA VAL A 129 2.47 15.14 17.63
C VAL A 129 2.11 16.30 18.55
N MET A 130 0.83 16.64 18.65
CA MET A 130 0.38 17.74 19.51
C MET A 130 0.58 17.45 21.00
N ARG A 131 0.41 16.22 21.43
CA ARG A 131 0.60 15.83 22.84
C ARG A 131 2.08 15.74 23.25
N SER A 132 2.99 15.50 22.29
CA SER A 132 4.42 15.29 22.57
C SER A 132 5.26 16.56 22.55
N SER A 133 4.71 17.73 22.19
CA SER A 133 5.45 18.99 22.00
C SER A 133 6.70 18.86 21.11
N GLY A 134 6.80 17.77 20.35
CA GLY A 134 7.94 17.44 19.49
C GLY A 134 7.68 17.79 18.02
N THR A 135 8.75 17.91 17.26
CA THR A 135 8.68 17.96 15.80
C THR A 135 8.22 16.60 15.32
N GLY A 136 6.99 16.45 14.85
CA GLY A 136 6.41 15.19 14.38
C GLY A 136 7.10 14.54 13.16
N ALA A 137 8.33 14.97 12.88
CA ALA A 137 9.17 14.44 11.82
C ALA A 137 9.45 12.95 12.07
N GLY A 138 9.12 12.12 11.10
CA GLY A 138 9.36 10.68 11.13
C GLY A 138 8.19 9.83 11.65
N LEU A 139 7.28 10.38 12.46
CA LEU A 139 6.20 9.60 13.06
C LEU A 139 5.18 9.07 12.04
N LEU A 140 4.92 9.80 10.98
CA LEU A 140 3.94 9.43 9.97
C LEU A 140 4.44 8.25 9.13
N GLY A 141 5.70 8.31 8.67
CA GLY A 141 6.33 7.24 7.92
C GLY A 141 6.46 5.96 8.74
N GLU A 142 6.89 6.09 10.01
CA GLU A 142 6.96 4.94 10.92
C GLU A 142 5.57 4.31 11.13
N ARG A 143 4.51 5.12 11.29
CA ARG A 143 3.15 4.62 11.51
C ARG A 143 2.61 3.91 10.26
N PHE A 144 2.75 4.48 9.08
CA PHE A 144 2.32 3.81 7.83
C PHE A 144 3.15 2.56 7.55
N GLY A 145 4.45 2.58 7.82
CA GLY A 145 5.30 1.40 7.74
C GLY A 145 4.83 0.27 8.65
N ARG A 146 4.46 0.60 9.90
CA ARG A 146 3.90 -0.36 10.86
C ARG A 146 2.52 -0.86 10.43
N ASN A 147 1.63 -0.01 9.92
CA ASN A 147 0.35 -0.43 9.36
C ASN A 147 0.54 -1.44 8.23
N ALA A 148 1.44 -1.16 7.28
CA ALA A 148 1.76 -2.05 6.17
C ALA A 148 2.35 -3.38 6.62
N SER A 149 3.19 -3.38 7.67
CA SER A 149 3.72 -4.61 8.27
C SER A 149 2.62 -5.49 8.84
N PHE A 150 1.70 -4.92 9.65
CA PHE A 150 0.57 -5.68 10.22
C PHE A 150 -0.39 -6.18 9.13
N ALA A 151 -0.64 -5.39 8.08
CA ALA A 151 -1.44 -5.81 6.93
C ALA A 151 -0.78 -6.97 6.18
N ALA A 152 0.54 -6.94 5.96
CA ALA A 152 1.27 -8.02 5.29
C ALA A 152 1.23 -9.33 6.09
N VAL A 153 1.42 -9.26 7.43
CA VAL A 153 1.26 -10.44 8.31
C VAL A 153 -0.19 -10.94 8.28
N GLY A 154 -1.17 -10.02 8.30
CA GLY A 154 -2.59 -10.36 8.18
C GLY A 154 -2.89 -11.12 6.89
N ASN A 155 -2.43 -10.61 5.75
CA ASN A 155 -2.60 -11.27 4.44
C ASN A 155 -1.96 -12.66 4.42
N ALA A 156 -0.75 -12.82 4.97
CA ALA A 156 -0.06 -14.10 5.02
C ALA A 156 -0.84 -15.14 5.84
N ILE A 157 -1.31 -14.75 7.03
CA ILE A 157 -2.09 -15.63 7.91
C ILE A 157 -3.46 -15.94 7.28
N ALA A 158 -4.12 -14.95 6.69
CA ALA A 158 -5.39 -15.16 6.00
C ALA A 158 -5.28 -16.19 4.87
N ALA A 159 -4.28 -16.04 4.01
CA ALA A 159 -4.06 -16.98 2.90
C ALA A 159 -3.86 -18.42 3.42
N GLY A 160 -3.06 -18.59 4.48
CA GLY A 160 -2.85 -19.89 5.10
C GLY A 160 -4.12 -20.47 5.74
N LEU A 161 -4.83 -19.69 6.56
CA LEU A 161 -6.05 -20.13 7.25
C LEU A 161 -7.18 -20.43 6.27
N MET A 162 -7.40 -19.56 5.27
CA MET A 162 -8.46 -19.74 4.27
C MET A 162 -8.16 -20.95 3.38
N GLY A 163 -6.90 -21.14 2.99
CA GLY A 163 -6.48 -22.33 2.26
C GLY A 163 -6.70 -23.61 3.06
N ALA A 164 -6.31 -23.62 4.34
CA ALA A 164 -6.50 -24.76 5.24
C ALA A 164 -7.99 -25.07 5.46
N VAL A 165 -8.81 -24.06 5.78
CA VAL A 165 -10.24 -24.22 5.97
C VAL A 165 -10.94 -24.65 4.68
N GLY A 166 -10.55 -24.07 3.53
CA GLY A 166 -11.08 -24.47 2.23
C GLY A 166 -10.80 -25.92 1.90
N TYR A 167 -9.62 -26.43 2.25
CA TYR A 167 -9.20 -27.81 2.01
C TYR A 167 -9.81 -28.80 3.01
N TRP A 168 -9.73 -28.53 4.31
CA TRP A 168 -10.15 -29.51 5.36
C TRP A 168 -11.63 -29.45 5.73
N VAL A 169 -12.29 -28.32 5.49
CA VAL A 169 -13.71 -28.14 5.86
C VAL A 169 -14.58 -27.98 4.60
N SER A 170 -14.51 -26.82 3.95
CA SER A 170 -15.19 -26.57 2.67
C SER A 170 -14.79 -25.19 2.12
N ALA A 171 -14.93 -25.00 0.80
CA ALA A 171 -14.76 -23.70 0.17
C ALA A 171 -15.77 -22.66 0.70
N GLN A 172 -16.99 -23.09 1.08
CA GLN A 172 -18.00 -22.24 1.71
C GLN A 172 -17.55 -21.74 3.09
N ALA A 173 -16.87 -22.57 3.88
CA ALA A 173 -16.38 -22.23 5.22
C ALA A 173 -15.37 -21.08 5.22
N THR A 174 -14.67 -20.84 4.11
CA THR A 174 -13.72 -19.73 3.97
C THR A 174 -14.41 -18.36 4.10
N PHE A 175 -15.66 -18.23 3.63
CA PHE A 175 -16.41 -16.98 3.76
C PHE A 175 -16.97 -16.77 5.17
N PHE A 176 -17.37 -17.83 5.87
CA PHE A 176 -17.71 -17.75 7.29
C PHE A 176 -16.48 -17.36 8.13
N LEU A 177 -15.30 -17.90 7.80
CA LEU A 177 -14.05 -17.51 8.43
C LEU A 177 -13.74 -16.03 8.15
N GLY A 178 -13.91 -15.55 6.90
CA GLY A 178 -13.73 -14.15 6.54
C GLY A 178 -14.64 -13.23 7.36
N ALA A 179 -15.92 -13.55 7.45
CA ALA A 179 -16.87 -12.82 8.29
C ALA A 179 -16.48 -12.84 9.78
N ALA A 180 -16.05 -14.00 10.30
CA ALA A 180 -15.60 -14.13 11.69
C ALA A 180 -14.34 -13.30 11.99
N MET A 181 -13.38 -13.28 11.06
CA MET A 181 -12.15 -12.46 11.18
C MET A 181 -12.41 -10.95 11.14
N ALA A 182 -13.54 -10.52 10.59
CA ALA A 182 -13.92 -9.11 10.60
C ALA A 182 -14.37 -8.62 11.98
N VAL A 183 -14.90 -9.49 12.84
CA VAL A 183 -15.38 -9.11 14.20
C VAL A 183 -14.26 -8.55 15.07
N PRO A 184 -13.08 -9.20 15.20
CA PRO A 184 -11.94 -8.59 15.87
C PRO A 184 -11.48 -7.27 15.23
N GLY A 185 -11.64 -7.11 13.91
CA GLY A 185 -11.38 -5.85 13.20
C GLY A 185 -12.30 -4.72 13.69
N LEU A 186 -13.59 -4.99 13.91
CA LEU A 186 -14.52 -4.03 14.50
C LEU A 186 -14.14 -3.68 15.95
N LEU A 187 -13.74 -4.67 16.75
CA LEU A 187 -13.25 -4.44 18.12
C LEU A 187 -11.98 -3.58 18.11
N ALA A 188 -11.04 -3.85 17.20
CA ALA A 188 -9.83 -3.04 17.03
C ALA A 188 -10.17 -1.58 16.66
N LEU A 189 -11.16 -1.37 15.79
CA LEU A 189 -11.62 -0.03 15.43
C LEU A 189 -12.21 0.72 16.66
N LEU A 190 -12.94 0.02 17.54
CA LEU A 190 -13.49 0.61 18.75
C LEU A 190 -12.42 0.97 19.80
N MET A 191 -11.25 0.32 19.75
CA MET A 191 -10.10 0.68 20.61
C MET A 191 -9.44 2.01 20.21
N ILE A 192 -9.68 2.48 19.00
CA ILE A 192 -9.11 3.72 18.49
C ILE A 192 -9.95 4.89 19.01
N GLU A 193 -9.31 5.77 19.78
CA GLU A 193 -9.95 6.96 20.30
C GLU A 193 -10.46 7.85 19.15
N ARG A 194 -11.72 8.24 19.21
CA ARG A 194 -12.32 9.21 18.27
C ARG A 194 -11.75 10.58 18.60
N SER A 195 -10.52 10.83 18.15
CA SER A 195 -9.94 12.15 18.25
C SER A 195 -10.46 12.99 17.10
N GLU A 196 -11.36 13.90 17.36
CA GLU A 196 -11.46 15.07 16.49
C GLU A 196 -10.10 15.77 16.60
N PRO A 197 -9.41 16.02 15.48
CA PRO A 197 -8.19 16.83 15.53
C PRO A 197 -8.57 18.14 16.20
N PRO A 198 -7.81 18.61 17.22
CA PRO A 198 -8.15 19.85 17.89
C PRO A 198 -8.28 20.96 16.87
N ALA A 199 -9.25 21.81 17.08
CA ALA A 199 -9.59 22.93 16.20
C ALA A 199 -8.37 23.80 15.80
N SER A 200 -7.28 23.80 16.58
CA SER A 200 -6.07 24.57 16.30
C SER A 200 -5.15 24.03 15.21
N VAL A 201 -5.20 22.72 14.89
CA VAL A 201 -4.44 22.13 13.76
C VAL A 201 -5.33 21.93 12.55
N ASN A 202 -6.62 21.75 12.78
CA ASN A 202 -7.61 21.66 11.72
C ASN A 202 -8.30 22.99 11.42
N THR A 203 -8.26 24.01 12.30
CA THR A 203 -8.90 25.28 11.98
C THR A 203 -8.12 26.09 10.95
N ALA A 204 -6.80 25.98 10.83
CA ALA A 204 -6.13 26.50 9.64
C ALA A 204 -6.32 25.55 8.45
N ALA A 205 -6.12 24.23 8.59
CA ALA A 205 -6.27 23.28 7.49
C ALA A 205 -7.72 22.83 7.24
N VAL A 206 -8.62 22.81 8.23
CA VAL A 206 -10.05 22.46 8.07
C VAL A 206 -10.92 23.71 7.90
N ALA A 207 -10.59 24.87 8.50
CA ALA A 207 -11.23 26.13 8.11
C ALA A 207 -10.77 26.58 6.71
N GLU A 208 -9.53 26.29 6.30
CA GLU A 208 -9.12 26.34 4.90
C GLU A 208 -9.73 25.20 4.10
N GLY A 209 -9.86 23.99 4.61
CA GLY A 209 -10.56 22.87 3.98
C GLY A 209 -12.07 23.10 3.84
N ASP A 210 -12.77 23.61 4.85
CA ASP A 210 -14.20 23.99 4.78
C ASP A 210 -14.42 25.24 3.91
N ARG A 211 -13.49 26.20 3.93
CA ARG A 211 -13.46 27.26 2.91
C ARG A 211 -13.13 26.70 1.54
N ALA A 212 -12.29 25.69 1.45
CA ALA A 212 -11.92 24.98 0.24
C ALA A 212 -13.03 24.10 -0.33
N LEU A 213 -13.88 23.52 0.51
CA LEU A 213 -15.09 22.80 0.09
C LEU A 213 -16.15 23.78 -0.46
N ARG A 214 -16.14 25.03 -0.01
CA ARG A 214 -17.04 26.09 -0.49
C ARG A 214 -16.61 26.71 -1.82
N THR A 215 -15.35 26.61 -2.23
CA THR A 215 -14.88 27.10 -3.53
C THR A 215 -14.90 25.96 -4.56
N LYS A 216 -15.83 26.03 -5.51
CA LYS A 216 -15.99 25.11 -6.66
C LYS A 216 -14.69 24.86 -7.46
N GLY A 217 -13.71 25.75 -7.39
CA GLY A 217 -12.43 25.67 -8.12
C GLY A 217 -11.46 24.59 -7.60
N ARG A 218 -11.44 24.34 -6.32
CA ARG A 218 -10.37 23.58 -5.65
C ARG A 218 -10.37 22.05 -5.87
N MET A 219 -11.45 21.43 -6.34
CA MET A 219 -11.45 20.01 -6.75
C MET A 219 -10.72 19.85 -8.09
N TRP A 220 -10.98 20.75 -9.01
CA TRP A 220 -10.31 20.82 -10.31
C TRP A 220 -8.83 21.20 -10.18
N ASP A 221 -8.47 22.00 -9.16
CA ASP A 221 -7.08 22.36 -8.89
C ASP A 221 -6.26 21.13 -8.50
N LEU A 222 -6.80 20.22 -7.66
CA LEU A 222 -6.14 18.97 -7.31
C LEU A 222 -5.99 18.05 -8.54
N LEU A 223 -7.04 17.94 -9.37
CA LEU A 223 -6.99 17.15 -10.60
C LEU A 223 -6.01 17.71 -11.64
N ARG A 224 -5.71 19.02 -11.58
CA ARG A 224 -4.72 19.70 -12.42
C ARG A 224 -3.33 19.74 -11.80
N ASP A 225 -3.16 19.26 -10.56
CA ASP A 225 -1.85 19.24 -9.92
C ASP A 225 -0.93 18.28 -10.68
N ARG A 226 0.09 18.83 -11.30
CA ARG A 226 1.11 18.08 -12.06
C ARG A 226 1.81 17.03 -11.18
N ARG A 227 1.97 17.29 -9.88
CA ARG A 227 2.62 16.35 -8.94
C ARG A 227 1.74 15.13 -8.69
N LEU A 228 0.41 15.36 -8.50
CA LEU A 228 -0.56 14.26 -8.36
C LEU A 228 -0.61 13.43 -9.65
N PHE A 229 -0.70 14.09 -10.81
CA PHE A 229 -0.73 13.41 -12.10
C PHE A 229 0.54 12.59 -12.33
N ALA A 230 1.71 13.16 -12.06
CA ALA A 230 2.99 12.47 -12.17
C ALA A 230 3.03 11.22 -11.28
N PHE A 231 2.59 11.34 -10.03
CA PHE A 231 2.56 10.19 -9.12
C PHE A 231 1.52 9.15 -9.54
N ALA A 232 0.33 9.56 -10.00
CA ALA A 232 -0.69 8.63 -10.53
C ALA A 232 -0.18 7.84 -11.73
N VAL A 233 0.58 8.47 -12.63
CA VAL A 233 1.23 7.78 -13.75
C VAL A 233 2.28 6.78 -13.24
N CYS A 234 3.10 7.15 -12.26
CA CYS A 234 4.05 6.21 -11.63
C CYS A 234 3.33 5.01 -11.00
N VAL A 235 2.20 5.25 -10.31
CA VAL A 235 1.35 4.20 -9.72
C VAL A 235 0.79 3.27 -10.79
N ALA A 236 0.28 3.81 -11.90
CA ALA A 236 -0.21 3.01 -13.01
C ALA A 236 0.88 2.12 -13.61
N PHE A 237 2.08 2.65 -13.86
CA PHE A 237 3.20 1.87 -14.39
C PHE A 237 3.75 0.86 -13.37
N PHE A 238 3.74 1.19 -12.07
CA PHE A 238 4.07 0.22 -11.02
C PHE A 238 3.17 -1.02 -11.12
N HIS A 239 1.85 -0.82 -11.17
CA HIS A 239 0.90 -1.92 -11.24
C HIS A 239 0.86 -2.59 -12.62
N LEU A 240 1.11 -1.84 -13.70
CA LEU A 240 1.31 -2.40 -15.03
C LEU A 240 2.48 -3.39 -15.07
N SER A 241 3.56 -3.10 -14.35
CA SER A 241 4.68 -4.03 -14.20
C SER A 241 4.33 -5.21 -13.28
N ASN A 242 3.76 -4.92 -12.10
CA ASN A 242 3.68 -5.85 -10.98
C ASN A 242 2.58 -6.91 -11.10
N ALA A 243 1.37 -6.52 -11.51
CA ALA A 243 0.16 -7.34 -11.33
C ALA A 243 0.16 -8.64 -12.16
N GLY A 244 0.74 -8.63 -13.36
CA GLY A 244 0.83 -9.80 -14.24
C GLY A 244 1.96 -10.76 -13.90
N MET A 245 2.98 -10.35 -13.14
CA MET A 245 4.16 -11.20 -12.90
C MET A 245 3.86 -12.45 -12.07
N LEU A 246 3.05 -12.32 -11.01
CA LEU A 246 2.72 -13.47 -10.16
C LEU A 246 1.83 -14.50 -10.88
N PRO A 247 0.75 -14.15 -11.59
CA PRO A 247 -0.03 -15.10 -12.39
C PRO A 247 0.81 -15.84 -13.45
N LEU A 248 1.70 -15.12 -14.15
CA LEU A 248 2.61 -15.76 -15.12
C LEU A 248 3.57 -16.72 -14.45
N ALA A 249 4.19 -16.34 -13.33
CA ALA A 249 5.10 -17.18 -12.56
C ALA A 249 4.36 -18.43 -12.03
N ALA A 250 3.15 -18.28 -11.51
CA ALA A 250 2.32 -19.39 -11.07
C ALA A 250 2.01 -20.36 -12.21
N GLY A 251 1.63 -19.84 -13.39
CA GLY A 251 1.41 -20.66 -14.58
C GLY A 251 2.66 -21.41 -15.05
N GLN A 252 3.84 -20.81 -14.89
CA GLN A 252 5.11 -21.49 -15.21
C GLN A 252 5.44 -22.56 -14.18
N VAL A 253 5.24 -22.30 -12.89
CA VAL A 253 5.44 -23.28 -11.81
C VAL A 253 4.50 -24.48 -11.99
N THR A 254 3.22 -24.25 -12.29
CA THR A 254 2.24 -25.33 -12.50
C THR A 254 2.68 -26.28 -13.62
N ARG A 255 3.30 -25.78 -14.68
CA ARG A 255 3.78 -26.61 -15.79
C ARG A 255 5.03 -27.42 -15.44
N GLN A 256 5.83 -27.01 -14.45
CA GLN A 256 7.15 -27.58 -14.20
C GLN A 256 7.32 -28.27 -12.85
N ALA A 257 6.55 -27.86 -11.84
CA ALA A 257 6.73 -28.34 -10.47
C ALA A 257 5.95 -29.64 -10.16
N GLY A 258 5.11 -30.14 -11.08
CA GLY A 258 4.33 -31.37 -10.87
C GLY A 258 3.54 -31.34 -9.55
N ASN A 259 3.68 -32.38 -8.74
CA ASN A 259 2.94 -32.55 -7.47
C ASN A 259 3.27 -31.52 -6.37
N VAL A 260 4.34 -30.73 -6.51
CA VAL A 260 4.73 -29.70 -5.54
C VAL A 260 4.36 -28.28 -6.01
N ALA A 261 3.69 -28.15 -7.16
CA ALA A 261 3.34 -26.86 -7.75
C ALA A 261 2.55 -25.96 -6.77
N GLU A 262 1.56 -26.52 -6.06
CA GLU A 262 0.72 -25.79 -5.13
C GLU A 262 1.53 -25.22 -3.95
N ILE A 263 2.48 -25.99 -3.41
CA ILE A 263 3.36 -25.56 -2.32
C ILE A 263 4.27 -24.42 -2.81
N VAL A 264 4.82 -24.55 -4.01
CA VAL A 264 5.70 -23.52 -4.60
C VAL A 264 4.92 -22.23 -4.89
N ILE A 265 3.70 -22.32 -5.41
CA ILE A 265 2.82 -21.15 -5.63
C ILE A 265 2.47 -20.49 -4.29
N ALA A 266 2.13 -21.27 -3.27
CA ALA A 266 1.88 -20.75 -1.94
C ALA A 266 3.12 -20.02 -1.38
N ALA A 267 4.31 -20.54 -1.57
CA ALA A 267 5.56 -19.90 -1.19
C ALA A 267 5.79 -18.58 -1.96
N CYS A 268 5.46 -18.52 -3.26
CA CYS A 268 5.53 -17.32 -4.08
C CYS A 268 4.60 -16.20 -3.58
N ILE A 269 3.53 -16.52 -2.87
CA ILE A 269 2.61 -15.54 -2.28
C ILE A 269 3.05 -15.19 -0.86
N LEU A 270 3.38 -16.19 -0.04
CA LEU A 270 3.64 -16.04 1.38
C LEU A 270 4.97 -15.31 1.66
N LEU A 271 6.05 -15.72 1.00
CA LEU A 271 7.38 -15.17 1.28
C LEU A 271 7.49 -13.67 0.99
N PRO A 272 6.97 -13.12 -0.13
CA PRO A 272 6.91 -11.67 -0.33
C PRO A 272 6.16 -10.93 0.79
N GLN A 273 5.08 -11.50 1.33
CA GLN A 273 4.35 -10.87 2.45
C GLN A 273 5.22 -10.81 3.72
N LEU A 274 5.99 -11.86 4.02
CA LEU A 274 6.91 -11.86 5.15
C LEU A 274 8.04 -10.85 4.98
N VAL A 275 8.63 -10.76 3.78
CA VAL A 275 9.62 -9.73 3.43
C VAL A 275 9.01 -8.34 3.58
N GLY A 276 7.78 -8.14 3.06
CA GLY A 276 7.04 -6.90 3.18
C GLY A 276 6.78 -6.52 4.64
N ALA A 277 6.35 -7.47 5.46
CA ALA A 277 6.14 -7.27 6.89
C ALA A 277 7.40 -6.78 7.61
N ALA A 278 8.55 -7.40 7.31
CA ALA A 278 9.84 -7.05 7.91
C ALA A 278 10.36 -5.68 7.44
N LEU A 279 10.21 -5.36 6.14
CA LEU A 279 10.83 -4.17 5.56
C LEU A 279 9.97 -2.89 5.69
N SER A 280 8.62 -3.00 5.73
CA SER A 280 7.73 -1.83 5.74
C SER A 280 8.03 -0.79 6.82
N PRO A 281 8.31 -1.16 8.11
CA PRO A 281 8.63 -0.17 9.13
C PRO A 281 9.97 0.55 8.88
N HIS A 282 10.95 -0.16 8.28
CA HIS A 282 12.24 0.42 7.92
C HIS A 282 12.12 1.38 6.74
N ILE A 283 11.34 0.99 5.72
CA ILE A 283 11.02 1.83 4.56
C ILE A 283 10.32 3.12 5.01
N GLY A 284 9.35 3.02 5.92
CA GLY A 284 8.66 4.19 6.47
C GLY A 284 9.59 5.16 7.16
N ARG A 285 10.51 4.67 8.02
CA ARG A 285 11.53 5.50 8.69
C ARG A 285 12.52 6.09 7.69
N LEU A 286 12.98 5.29 6.73
CA LEU A 286 13.93 5.73 5.71
C LEU A 286 13.32 6.82 4.82
N ALA A 287 12.04 6.70 4.48
CA ALA A 287 11.32 7.70 3.71
C ALA A 287 11.26 9.08 4.43
N GLU A 288 11.19 9.09 5.75
CA GLU A 288 11.20 10.33 6.53
C GLU A 288 12.61 10.95 6.65
N THR A 289 13.65 10.13 6.69
CA THR A 289 15.03 10.59 6.91
C THR A 289 15.75 10.95 5.62
N VAL A 290 15.63 10.12 4.59
CA VAL A 290 16.32 10.27 3.30
C VAL A 290 15.45 10.99 2.28
N GLY A 291 14.11 10.84 2.38
CA GLY A 291 13.14 11.41 1.47
C GLY A 291 12.37 10.34 0.69
N ARG A 292 11.21 10.72 0.13
CA ARG A 292 10.31 9.79 -0.58
C ARG A 292 10.92 9.27 -1.88
N ARG A 293 11.46 10.19 -2.69
CA ARG A 293 11.98 9.89 -4.03
C ARG A 293 13.16 8.91 -4.02
N PRO A 294 14.23 9.08 -3.23
CA PRO A 294 15.34 8.13 -3.20
C PRO A 294 14.90 6.73 -2.78
N VAL A 295 14.01 6.63 -1.79
CA VAL A 295 13.48 5.33 -1.33
C VAL A 295 12.70 4.64 -2.43
N MET A 296 11.80 5.36 -3.14
CA MET A 296 11.06 4.80 -4.27
C MET A 296 11.99 4.35 -5.40
N LEU A 297 13.03 5.13 -5.75
CA LEU A 297 13.97 4.75 -6.80
C LEU A 297 14.66 3.41 -6.51
N VAL A 298 15.15 3.24 -5.28
CA VAL A 298 15.85 2.01 -4.88
C VAL A 298 14.89 0.82 -4.82
N THR A 299 13.73 1.00 -4.20
CA THR A 299 12.80 -0.12 -3.97
C THR A 299 12.02 -0.50 -5.23
N PHE A 300 11.66 0.46 -6.09
CA PHE A 300 10.96 0.18 -7.34
C PHE A 300 11.89 -0.41 -8.41
N ALA A 301 13.22 -0.23 -8.29
CA ALA A 301 14.20 -0.93 -9.13
C ALA A 301 14.11 -2.46 -8.99
N ALA A 302 13.51 -2.96 -7.90
CA ALA A 302 13.19 -4.38 -7.75
C ALA A 302 12.21 -4.90 -8.82
N LEU A 303 11.32 -4.04 -9.38
CA LEU A 303 10.35 -4.43 -10.41
C LEU A 303 11.02 -4.89 -11.72
N PRO A 304 11.82 -4.04 -12.40
CA PRO A 304 12.50 -4.46 -13.62
C PRO A 304 13.48 -5.60 -13.37
N LEU A 305 14.18 -5.59 -12.24
CA LEU A 305 15.08 -6.68 -11.87
C LEU A 305 14.33 -8.01 -11.72
N ARG A 306 13.20 -8.03 -11.00
CA ARG A 306 12.35 -9.20 -10.82
C ARG A 306 11.85 -9.74 -12.16
N GLY A 307 11.31 -8.88 -13.03
CA GLY A 307 10.81 -9.28 -14.34
C GLY A 307 11.92 -9.82 -15.24
N ALA A 308 13.09 -9.20 -15.26
CA ALA A 308 14.26 -9.67 -16.00
C ALA A 308 14.74 -11.04 -15.50
N LEU A 309 14.84 -11.25 -14.18
CA LEU A 309 15.24 -12.52 -13.59
C LEU A 309 14.21 -13.64 -13.87
N LEU A 310 12.90 -13.34 -13.78
CA LEU A 310 11.85 -14.30 -14.13
C LEU A 310 11.89 -14.69 -15.60
N ALA A 311 12.33 -13.81 -16.49
CA ALA A 311 12.50 -14.11 -17.91
C ALA A 311 13.65 -15.10 -18.21
N THR A 312 14.61 -15.25 -17.29
CA THR A 312 15.80 -16.09 -17.49
C THR A 312 15.69 -17.49 -16.88
N THR A 313 14.68 -17.74 -16.05
CA THR A 313 14.57 -19.02 -15.33
C THR A 313 13.18 -19.60 -15.42
N SER A 314 13.14 -20.92 -15.46
CA SER A 314 11.92 -21.70 -15.31
C SER A 314 11.97 -22.62 -14.08
N ASN A 315 13.06 -22.58 -13.32
CA ASN A 315 13.20 -23.39 -12.11
C ASN A 315 12.24 -22.89 -11.02
N PRO A 316 11.30 -23.71 -10.51
CA PRO A 316 10.30 -23.33 -9.55
C PRO A 316 10.89 -22.73 -8.26
N TYR A 317 11.99 -23.25 -7.77
CA TYR A 317 12.62 -22.77 -6.53
C TYR A 317 13.31 -21.41 -6.72
N LEU A 318 13.93 -21.16 -7.89
CA LEU A 318 14.48 -19.85 -8.23
C LEU A 318 13.36 -18.81 -8.41
N ILE A 319 12.22 -19.21 -8.98
CA ILE A 319 11.04 -18.34 -9.08
C ILE A 319 10.60 -17.86 -7.69
N VAL A 320 10.56 -18.75 -6.68
CA VAL A 320 10.24 -18.37 -5.30
C VAL A 320 11.24 -17.35 -4.75
N ALA A 321 12.54 -17.59 -4.94
CA ALA A 321 13.57 -16.66 -4.48
C ALA A 321 13.45 -15.27 -5.14
N ILE A 322 13.20 -15.25 -6.45
CA ILE A 322 13.02 -14.01 -7.23
C ILE A 322 11.75 -13.28 -6.78
N GLN A 323 10.68 -14.00 -6.43
CA GLN A 323 9.43 -13.41 -5.94
C GLN A 323 9.62 -12.66 -4.60
N MET A 324 10.65 -12.94 -3.83
CA MET A 324 10.95 -12.15 -2.62
C MET A 324 11.22 -10.66 -2.93
N LEU A 325 11.66 -10.31 -4.16
CA LEU A 325 11.81 -8.94 -4.62
C LEU A 325 10.47 -8.18 -4.66
N ASP A 326 9.36 -8.90 -4.85
CA ASP A 326 8.02 -8.33 -4.76
C ASP A 326 7.75 -7.79 -3.36
N GLY A 327 8.18 -8.49 -2.33
CA GLY A 327 8.04 -8.03 -0.94
C GLY A 327 8.68 -6.66 -0.70
N LEU A 328 9.83 -6.36 -1.33
CA LEU A 328 10.49 -5.07 -1.23
C LEU A 328 9.71 -3.97 -1.96
N SER A 329 9.32 -4.20 -3.21
CA SER A 329 8.61 -3.20 -4.02
C SER A 329 7.20 -2.93 -3.50
N SER A 330 6.46 -3.99 -3.15
CA SER A 330 5.10 -3.89 -2.62
C SER A 330 5.04 -3.27 -1.22
N ALA A 331 6.01 -3.60 -0.34
CA ALA A 331 6.16 -2.94 0.96
C ALA A 331 6.39 -1.43 0.81
N SER A 332 7.28 -1.06 -0.11
CA SER A 332 7.53 0.36 -0.40
C SER A 332 6.30 1.05 -0.96
N PHE A 333 5.61 0.43 -1.90
CA PHE A 333 4.39 0.98 -2.48
C PHE A 333 3.31 1.22 -1.39
N GLY A 334 3.06 0.22 -0.55
CA GLY A 334 2.08 0.31 0.54
C GLY A 334 2.35 1.43 1.55
N VAL A 335 3.64 1.77 1.76
CA VAL A 335 4.05 2.88 2.63
C VAL A 335 4.05 4.21 1.88
N MET A 336 4.59 4.24 0.64
CA MET A 336 4.77 5.49 -0.12
C MET A 336 3.44 6.07 -0.60
N MET A 337 2.49 5.24 -1.02
CA MET A 337 1.21 5.72 -1.54
C MET A 337 0.49 6.65 -0.56
N PRO A 338 0.20 6.26 0.70
CA PRO A 338 -0.45 7.16 1.65
C PRO A 338 0.46 8.31 2.12
N LEU A 339 1.80 8.13 2.19
CA LEU A 339 2.71 9.20 2.56
C LEU A 339 2.74 10.32 1.52
N VAL A 340 2.92 9.96 0.24
CA VAL A 340 2.93 10.94 -0.86
C VAL A 340 1.55 11.61 -0.99
N ALA A 341 0.46 10.84 -0.86
CA ALA A 341 -0.89 11.41 -0.85
C ALA A 341 -1.07 12.44 0.29
N ALA A 342 -0.57 12.14 1.50
CA ALA A 342 -0.61 13.07 2.62
C ALA A 342 0.20 14.34 2.36
N ASP A 343 1.41 14.20 1.77
CA ASP A 343 2.26 15.33 1.41
C ASP A 343 1.59 16.23 0.35
N LEU A 344 1.03 15.64 -0.71
CA LEU A 344 0.37 16.35 -1.81
C LEU A 344 -0.91 17.07 -1.38
N THR A 345 -1.62 16.53 -0.39
CA THR A 345 -2.92 17.04 0.04
C THR A 345 -2.88 17.84 1.33
N ARG A 346 -1.68 18.08 1.87
CA ARG A 346 -1.48 18.83 3.12
C ARG A 346 -2.18 20.20 3.12
N ALA A 347 -2.14 20.93 2.01
CA ALA A 347 -2.77 22.24 1.87
C ALA A 347 -4.26 22.16 1.48
N SER A 348 -4.69 21.11 0.78
CA SER A 348 -6.06 20.98 0.26
C SER A 348 -7.02 20.25 1.19
N GLY A 349 -6.51 19.45 2.13
CA GLY A 349 -7.32 18.60 3.01
C GLY A 349 -8.10 17.48 2.31
N ARG A 350 -7.77 17.17 1.03
CA ARG A 350 -8.50 16.19 0.18
C ARG A 350 -7.74 14.88 0.05
N PHE A 351 -7.29 14.36 1.17
CA PHE A 351 -6.48 13.14 1.21
C PHE A 351 -7.16 11.93 0.57
N ASN A 352 -8.45 11.71 0.88
CA ASN A 352 -9.15 10.52 0.40
C ASN A 352 -9.51 10.62 -1.08
N LEU A 353 -9.79 11.83 -1.60
CA LEU A 353 -9.92 12.03 -3.04
C LEU A 353 -8.61 11.70 -3.77
N CYS A 354 -7.46 12.14 -3.24
CA CYS A 354 -6.15 11.80 -3.76
C CYS A 354 -5.94 10.27 -3.77
N MET A 355 -6.22 9.61 -2.65
CA MET A 355 -6.17 8.14 -2.55
C MET A 355 -7.09 7.44 -3.56
N GLY A 356 -8.30 7.98 -3.81
CA GLY A 356 -9.21 7.47 -4.81
C GLY A 356 -8.67 7.57 -6.25
N ILE A 357 -8.05 8.70 -6.60
CA ILE A 357 -7.40 8.90 -7.91
C ILE A 357 -6.23 7.91 -8.09
N LEU A 358 -5.41 7.75 -7.05
CA LEU A 358 -4.30 6.80 -7.07
C LEU A 358 -4.80 5.36 -7.15
N GLY A 359 -5.90 5.02 -6.46
CA GLY A 359 -6.56 3.72 -6.55
C GLY A 359 -7.11 3.43 -7.94
N LEU A 360 -7.67 4.43 -8.62
CA LEU A 360 -8.09 4.29 -10.03
C LEU A 360 -6.89 4.02 -10.95
N ALA A 361 -5.78 4.75 -10.78
CA ALA A 361 -4.55 4.53 -11.53
C ALA A 361 -3.97 3.13 -11.29
N MET A 362 -4.01 2.67 -10.03
CA MET A 362 -3.63 1.31 -9.64
C MET A 362 -4.46 0.25 -10.35
N GLY A 363 -5.79 0.38 -10.30
CA GLY A 363 -6.73 -0.55 -10.95
C GLY A 363 -6.55 -0.60 -12.45
N ALA A 364 -6.39 0.54 -13.11
CA ALA A 364 -6.13 0.62 -14.55
C ALA A 364 -4.80 -0.08 -14.90
N GLY A 365 -3.71 0.23 -14.20
CA GLY A 365 -2.41 -0.41 -14.41
C GLY A 365 -2.46 -1.93 -14.24
N ALA A 366 -3.13 -2.42 -13.19
CA ALA A 366 -3.28 -3.84 -12.91
C ALA A 366 -4.10 -4.56 -13.99
N SER A 367 -5.21 -3.98 -14.45
CA SER A 367 -6.05 -4.56 -15.49
C SER A 367 -5.31 -4.67 -16.83
N PHE A 368 -4.59 -3.61 -17.23
CA PHE A 368 -3.74 -3.66 -18.42
C PHE A 368 -2.61 -4.69 -18.28
N SER A 369 -2.01 -4.80 -17.08
CA SER A 369 -0.94 -5.75 -16.81
C SER A 369 -1.37 -7.19 -17.07
N THR A 370 -2.47 -7.62 -16.47
CA THR A 370 -2.94 -9.02 -16.58
C THR A 370 -3.37 -9.37 -18.00
N THR A 371 -4.03 -8.45 -18.70
CA THR A 371 -4.43 -8.64 -20.11
C THR A 371 -3.20 -8.71 -21.02
N LEU A 372 -2.28 -7.75 -20.91
CA LEU A 372 -1.06 -7.72 -21.71
C LEU A 372 -0.18 -8.95 -21.43
N ALA A 373 0.01 -9.27 -20.16
CA ALA A 373 0.80 -10.41 -19.75
C ALA A 373 0.25 -11.73 -20.30
N GLY A 374 -1.07 -11.96 -20.20
CA GLY A 374 -1.73 -13.15 -20.70
C GLY A 374 -1.62 -13.29 -22.21
N THR A 375 -1.97 -12.25 -22.97
CA THR A 375 -1.94 -12.27 -24.45
C THR A 375 -0.54 -12.45 -25.03
N VAL A 376 0.48 -11.90 -24.38
CA VAL A 376 1.88 -12.06 -24.81
C VAL A 376 2.43 -13.44 -24.39
N ALA A 377 2.05 -13.94 -23.22
CA ALA A 377 2.51 -15.24 -22.72
C ALA A 377 2.05 -16.41 -23.58
N ASP A 378 0.92 -16.28 -24.29
CA ASP A 378 0.45 -17.28 -25.26
C ASP A 378 1.48 -17.49 -26.40
N ARG A 379 2.29 -16.46 -26.71
CA ARG A 379 3.35 -16.53 -27.74
C ARG A 379 4.72 -16.81 -27.13
N SER A 380 5.05 -16.11 -26.03
CA SER A 380 6.33 -16.25 -25.36
C SER A 380 6.26 -15.78 -23.91
N MET A 381 6.47 -16.69 -22.97
CA MET A 381 6.53 -16.40 -21.54
C MET A 381 7.68 -15.44 -21.21
N THR A 382 8.86 -15.66 -21.81
CA THR A 382 10.05 -14.79 -21.66
C THR A 382 9.75 -13.36 -22.10
N LEU A 383 9.10 -13.20 -23.28
CA LEU A 383 8.74 -11.87 -23.79
C LEU A 383 7.72 -11.17 -22.87
N ALA A 384 6.75 -11.91 -22.31
CA ALA A 384 5.80 -11.36 -21.36
C ALA A 384 6.50 -10.79 -20.12
N PHE A 385 7.42 -11.52 -19.51
CA PHE A 385 8.21 -11.03 -18.37
C PHE A 385 9.09 -9.82 -18.75
N LEU A 386 9.72 -9.82 -19.92
CA LEU A 386 10.55 -8.69 -20.37
C LEU A 386 9.72 -7.42 -20.62
N ILE A 387 8.52 -7.53 -21.16
CA ILE A 387 7.61 -6.39 -21.33
C ILE A 387 7.21 -5.82 -19.96
N LEU A 388 6.86 -6.68 -18.99
CA LEU A 388 6.56 -6.24 -17.63
C LEU A 388 7.79 -5.63 -16.94
N ALA A 389 8.98 -6.18 -17.16
CA ALA A 389 10.24 -5.59 -16.70
C ALA A 389 10.47 -4.20 -17.31
N GLY A 390 10.22 -4.05 -18.62
CA GLY A 390 10.27 -2.77 -19.32
C GLY A 390 9.31 -1.73 -18.73
N ALA A 391 8.08 -2.13 -18.43
CA ALA A 391 7.12 -1.26 -17.74
C ALA A 391 7.64 -0.82 -16.34
N GLY A 392 8.29 -1.73 -15.60
CA GLY A 392 8.94 -1.42 -14.33
C GLY A 392 10.12 -0.45 -14.48
N LEU A 393 10.92 -0.61 -15.52
CA LEU A 393 12.01 0.34 -15.84
C LEU A 393 11.46 1.73 -16.16
N VAL A 394 10.38 1.80 -16.96
CA VAL A 394 9.68 3.06 -17.24
C VAL A 394 9.15 3.68 -15.95
N CYS A 395 8.58 2.89 -15.04
CA CYS A 395 8.14 3.38 -13.72
C CYS A 395 9.30 4.04 -12.95
N VAL A 396 10.47 3.40 -12.88
CA VAL A 396 11.67 3.95 -12.19
C VAL A 396 12.13 5.24 -12.86
N ILE A 397 12.17 5.29 -14.19
CA ILE A 397 12.51 6.49 -14.97
C ILE A 397 11.51 7.63 -14.70
N LEU A 398 10.21 7.32 -14.67
CA LEU A 398 9.17 8.31 -14.36
C LEU A 398 9.30 8.86 -12.95
N VAL A 399 9.58 8.01 -11.96
CA VAL A 399 9.88 8.46 -10.59
C VAL A 399 11.10 9.38 -10.58
N TRP A 400 12.14 9.02 -11.33
CA TRP A 400 13.35 9.83 -11.41
C TRP A 400 13.14 11.18 -12.11
N LEU A 401 12.35 11.22 -13.18
CA LEU A 401 12.13 12.44 -13.98
C LEU A 401 11.05 13.36 -13.41
N LEU A 402 9.92 12.77 -12.98
CA LEU A 402 8.70 13.52 -12.69
C LEU A 402 8.50 13.80 -11.20
N MET A 403 9.07 12.95 -10.31
CA MET A 403 8.86 13.14 -8.89
C MET A 403 9.96 13.99 -8.27
N GLY A 404 9.58 15.17 -7.76
CA GLY A 404 10.36 15.89 -6.77
C GLY A 404 10.28 15.20 -5.41
N ASP A 405 11.19 15.51 -4.47
CA ASP A 405 11.05 15.02 -3.11
C ASP A 405 9.92 15.78 -2.39
N THR A 406 8.83 15.09 -2.10
CA THR A 406 7.63 15.68 -1.49
C THR A 406 7.78 15.99 0.00
N SER A 407 8.80 15.41 0.66
CA SER A 407 9.02 15.54 2.11
C SER A 407 9.93 16.72 2.49
N ARG A 408 10.68 17.29 1.54
CA ARG A 408 11.69 18.34 1.80
C ARG A 408 11.65 19.44 0.75
N PRO A 409 12.01 20.70 1.12
CA PRO A 409 12.23 21.76 0.14
C PRO A 409 13.31 21.36 -0.87
N ASP A 410 13.10 21.72 -2.15
CA ASP A 410 13.99 21.40 -3.25
C ASP A 410 15.46 21.73 -2.94
N GLY A 411 16.33 20.74 -2.90
CA GLY A 411 17.78 20.90 -2.74
C GLY A 411 18.46 20.03 -1.69
N ALA A 412 17.78 19.53 -0.69
CA ALA A 412 18.41 18.80 0.41
C ALA A 412 19.09 17.47 0.00
N TRP A 413 18.64 16.81 -1.06
CA TRP A 413 19.22 15.56 -1.55
C TRP A 413 20.55 15.78 -2.33
N ARG A 414 20.70 16.93 -3.01
CA ARG A 414 21.94 17.28 -3.71
C ARG A 414 23.14 17.41 -2.74
N THR A 415 22.87 17.82 -1.50
CA THR A 415 23.90 17.94 -0.48
C THR A 415 24.33 16.58 0.09
N LEU A 416 23.43 15.57 0.10
CA LEU A 416 23.76 14.21 0.56
C LEU A 416 24.69 13.49 -0.43
N PHE A 417 24.41 13.57 -1.74
CA PHE A 417 25.30 13.00 -2.77
C PHE A 417 26.65 13.74 -2.84
N ARG A 418 26.67 15.06 -2.63
CA ARG A 418 27.94 15.80 -2.49
C ARG A 418 28.74 15.39 -1.26
N ARG A 419 28.10 15.02 -0.14
CA ARG A 419 28.80 14.51 1.04
C ARG A 419 29.32 13.09 0.85
N ALA A 420 28.58 12.23 0.16
CA ALA A 420 29.00 10.87 -0.17
C ALA A 420 30.15 10.84 -1.21
N ALA A 421 30.17 11.82 -2.13
CA ALA A 421 31.23 11.96 -3.15
C ALA A 421 32.49 12.68 -2.66
N ARG A 422 32.52 13.23 -1.43
CA ARG A 422 33.78 13.76 -0.86
C ARG A 422 34.62 12.58 -0.37
N PRO A 423 35.83 12.36 -0.93
CA PRO A 423 36.71 11.36 -0.41
C PRO A 423 36.96 11.68 1.09
N ARG A 424 36.87 10.66 1.93
CA ARG A 424 37.30 10.77 3.34
C ARG A 424 38.72 11.33 3.36
N ARG A 425 38.85 12.60 3.74
CA ARG A 425 40.19 13.18 4.00
C ARG A 425 40.85 12.30 5.05
N SER A 426 41.98 11.76 4.67
CA SER A 426 42.85 11.00 5.52
C SER A 426 43.12 11.79 6.80
N PHE A 427 43.03 11.11 7.95
CA PHE A 427 43.27 11.64 9.28
C PHE A 427 44.78 12.00 9.51
N ASN A 428 45.62 11.85 8.47
CA ASN A 428 47.05 12.15 8.45
C ASN A 428 47.37 13.34 7.54
N ASP A 429 46.87 14.55 7.87
CA ASP A 429 47.38 15.78 7.29
C ASP A 429 48.33 16.45 8.28
N PRO A 430 49.66 16.47 8.03
CA PRO A 430 50.67 17.00 8.97
C PRO A 430 50.67 18.54 9.09
N ALA A 431 49.77 19.26 8.40
CA ALA A 431 49.74 20.73 8.35
C ALA A 431 48.99 21.42 9.50
N ARG A 432 48.48 20.70 10.50
CA ARG A 432 47.93 21.30 11.73
C ARG A 432 48.88 21.06 12.93
N ARG A 433 50.07 21.63 12.90
CA ARG A 433 50.81 21.97 14.13
C ARG A 433 50.59 23.46 14.37
N GLU A 434 49.69 23.80 15.28
CA GLU A 434 49.61 25.15 15.85
C GLU A 434 50.90 25.46 16.62
N PRO A 435 51.46 26.66 16.47
CA PRO A 435 52.57 27.08 17.32
C PRO A 435 52.08 27.34 18.76
N ALA A 436 52.80 26.75 19.70
CA ALA A 436 52.54 26.89 21.12
C ALA A 436 52.52 28.35 21.55
N GLY A 437 51.53 28.70 22.35
CA GLY A 437 51.25 30.05 22.81
C GLY A 437 52.31 30.65 23.67
N SER A 438 52.49 31.93 23.50
CA SER A 438 53.18 32.85 24.43
C SER A 438 52.23 33.21 25.57
N VAL A 439 52.72 32.94 26.80
CA VAL A 439 52.07 33.36 28.03
C VAL A 439 52.34 34.88 28.22
N PRO A 440 51.38 35.74 28.51
CA PRO A 440 51.64 37.10 28.97
C PRO A 440 51.91 37.09 30.45
N ALA A 441 53.03 37.66 30.78
CA ALA A 441 53.49 37.97 32.15
C ALA A 441 52.52 38.97 32.82
N GLY A 442 52.30 38.74 34.14
CA GLY A 442 51.52 39.61 34.96
C GLY A 442 52.22 40.95 35.23
N THR A 443 51.43 41.99 35.40
CA THR A 443 51.81 43.19 36.11
C THR A 443 50.95 43.36 37.34
N SER A 444 51.56 43.29 38.48
CA SER A 444 51.13 43.87 39.76
C SER A 444 50.93 45.37 39.62
N ASP A 445 49.72 45.87 40.01
CA ASP A 445 49.57 46.88 41.08
C ASP A 445 48.09 47.02 41.38
#